data_142d0c9b3e56bc75c1e6710973e5fece
#
_entry.id   142d0c9b3e56bc75c1e6710973e5fece
#
_cell.length_a   1.000
_cell.length_b   1.000
_cell.length_c   1.000
_cell.angle_alpha   90.00
_cell.angle_beta   90.00
_cell.angle_gamma   90.00
#
_symmetry.space_group_name_H-M   'P 1'
#
loop_
_entity.id
_entity.type
_entity.pdbx_description
1 polymer ?
#
loop_
_entity_poly.entity_id
_entity_poly.type
_entity_poly.pdbx_seq_one_letter_code
_entity_poly.pdbx_strand_id
1 'polypeptide(L)'
;MSDTVGSLTDKIATVNQKLFATQDKLFGIRKMSFEEFKETYGSSDEQLKVVYEYFKKAADLNVQRQALILELDKKIIEVISAAIKGENLDNGSFIQDQHKTY
;
A
#
# COMPACT_ATOMS: atom_id res chain seq x y z
N MET A 1 5.67 -4.76 19.28
CA MET A 1 6.58 -3.67 18.94
C MET A 1 6.01 -2.84 17.81
N SER A 2 6.06 -1.54 17.92
CA SER A 2 5.47 -0.71 16.87
C SER A 2 6.45 -0.56 15.70
N ASP A 3 5.86 -0.33 14.53
CA ASP A 3 6.64 -0.12 13.32
C ASP A 3 7.36 1.22 13.35
N THR A 4 8.51 1.26 12.71
CA THR A 4 9.22 2.51 12.46
C THR A 4 8.71 3.13 11.15
N VAL A 5 9.09 4.39 10.93
CA VAL A 5 8.78 5.06 9.67
C VAL A 5 9.36 4.26 8.49
N GLY A 6 10.60 3.79 8.65
CA GLY A 6 11.25 3.01 7.59
C GLY A 6 10.53 1.70 7.29
N SER A 7 10.12 0.99 8.33
CA SER A 7 9.45 -0.29 8.12
C SER A 7 8.06 -0.09 7.50
N LEU A 8 7.36 0.96 7.89
CA LEU A 8 6.05 1.28 7.29
C LEU A 8 6.21 1.65 5.82
N THR A 9 7.24 2.42 5.50
CA THR A 9 7.53 2.79 4.11
C THR A 9 7.82 1.55 3.27
N ASP A 10 8.60 0.61 3.81
CA ASP A 10 8.88 -0.65 3.14
C ASP A 10 7.63 -1.47 2.89
N LYS A 11 6.76 -1.53 3.88
CA LYS A 11 5.50 -2.28 3.74
C LYS A 11 4.62 -1.66 2.67
N ILE A 12 4.56 -0.32 2.62
CA ILE A 12 3.79 0.37 1.60
C ILE A 12 4.35 0.07 0.21
N ALA A 13 5.68 0.10 0.07
CA ALA A 13 6.31 -0.22 -1.21
C ALA A 13 5.98 -1.64 -1.66
N THR A 14 6.00 -2.59 -0.73
CA THR A 14 5.67 -3.99 -1.03
C THR A 14 4.22 -4.12 -1.49
N VAL A 15 3.30 -3.48 -0.77
CA VAL A 15 1.88 -3.51 -1.13
C VAL A 15 1.67 -2.86 -2.50
N ASN A 16 2.36 -1.76 -2.77
CA ASN A 16 2.26 -1.10 -4.07
C ASN A 16 2.73 -2.00 -5.22
N GLN A 17 3.80 -2.76 -5.01
CA GLN A 17 4.27 -3.70 -6.03
C GLN A 17 3.24 -4.78 -6.31
N LYS A 18 2.64 -5.33 -5.26
CA LYS A 18 1.59 -6.34 -5.43
C LYS A 18 0.38 -5.77 -6.11
N LEU A 19 -0.01 -4.56 -5.73
CA LEU A 19 -1.16 -3.89 -6.33
C LEU A 19 -0.92 -3.62 -7.80
N PHE A 20 0.26 -3.19 -8.16
CA PHE A 20 0.65 -2.95 -9.55
C PHE A 20 0.50 -4.21 -10.38
N ALA A 21 1.03 -5.33 -9.90
CA ALA A 21 0.94 -6.60 -10.61
C ALA A 21 -0.51 -7.02 -10.81
N THR A 22 -1.35 -6.81 -9.79
CA THR A 22 -2.77 -7.15 -9.88
C THR A 22 -3.49 -6.22 -10.85
N GLN A 23 -3.17 -4.93 -10.83
CA GLN A 23 -3.77 -3.96 -11.72
C GLN A 23 -3.42 -4.22 -13.18
N ASP A 24 -2.21 -4.73 -13.44
CA ASP A 24 -1.83 -5.10 -14.79
C ASP A 24 -2.81 -6.13 -15.37
N LYS A 25 -3.18 -7.11 -14.57
CA LYS A 25 -4.15 -8.12 -15.00
C LYS A 25 -5.51 -7.49 -15.27
N LEU A 26 -5.95 -6.61 -14.36
CA LEU A 26 -7.24 -5.94 -14.54
C LEU A 26 -7.24 -5.02 -15.74
N PHE A 27 -6.13 -4.35 -16.01
CA PHE A 27 -6.03 -3.49 -17.20
C PHE A 27 -6.10 -4.30 -18.47
N GLY A 28 -5.54 -5.50 -18.48
CA GLY A 28 -5.69 -6.42 -19.62
C GLY A 28 -7.13 -6.75 -19.86
N ILE A 29 -7.88 -7.03 -18.80
CA ILE A 29 -9.30 -7.33 -18.90
C ILE A 29 -10.07 -6.09 -19.36
N ARG A 30 -9.72 -4.93 -18.86
CA ARG A 30 -10.39 -3.68 -19.21
C ARG A 30 -10.32 -3.36 -20.71
N LYS A 31 -9.26 -3.79 -21.34
CA LYS A 31 -9.09 -3.54 -22.78
C LYS A 31 -9.90 -4.47 -23.64
N MET A 32 -10.46 -5.52 -23.09
CA MET A 32 -11.27 -6.46 -23.83
C MET A 32 -12.65 -5.89 -24.10
N SER A 33 -13.23 -6.27 -25.24
CA SER A 33 -14.65 -6.05 -25.46
C SER A 33 -15.42 -7.03 -24.58
N PHE A 34 -16.71 -6.77 -24.41
CA PHE A 34 -17.56 -7.67 -23.65
C PHE A 34 -17.57 -9.07 -24.26
N GLU A 35 -17.60 -9.13 -25.58
CA GLU A 35 -17.60 -10.43 -26.29
C GLU A 35 -16.31 -11.19 -26.04
N GLU A 36 -15.18 -10.51 -26.14
CA GLU A 36 -13.90 -11.13 -25.82
C GLU A 36 -13.84 -11.62 -24.39
N PHE A 37 -14.34 -10.80 -23.47
CA PHE A 37 -14.36 -11.15 -22.06
C PHE A 37 -15.20 -12.41 -21.85
N LYS A 38 -16.36 -12.48 -22.47
CA LYS A 38 -17.23 -13.65 -22.35
C LYS A 38 -16.54 -14.90 -22.85
N GLU A 39 -15.85 -14.80 -23.99
CA GLU A 39 -15.16 -15.94 -24.55
C GLU A 39 -14.01 -16.40 -23.67
N THR A 40 -13.26 -15.46 -23.12
CA THR A 40 -12.06 -15.78 -22.36
C THR A 40 -12.39 -16.25 -20.95
N TYR A 41 -13.30 -15.57 -20.27
CA TYR A 41 -13.56 -15.83 -18.86
C TYR A 41 -14.95 -16.32 -18.55
N GLY A 42 -15.89 -16.13 -19.45
CA GLY A 42 -17.26 -16.54 -19.22
C GLY A 42 -17.57 -17.98 -19.58
N SER A 43 -16.59 -18.71 -20.09
CA SER A 43 -16.82 -20.07 -20.58
C SER A 43 -16.86 -21.09 -19.45
N SER A 44 -16.34 -20.76 -18.27
CA SER A 44 -16.37 -21.70 -17.16
C SER A 44 -16.32 -20.94 -15.83
N ASP A 45 -16.78 -21.60 -14.80
CA ASP A 45 -16.71 -21.04 -13.44
C ASP A 45 -15.27 -20.81 -13.01
N GLU A 46 -14.37 -21.68 -13.45
CA GLU A 46 -12.95 -21.53 -13.08
C GLU A 46 -12.39 -20.23 -13.61
N GLN A 47 -12.70 -19.86 -14.83
CA GLN A 47 -12.21 -18.62 -15.42
C GLN A 47 -12.85 -17.41 -14.76
N LEU A 48 -14.15 -17.48 -14.48
CA LEU A 48 -14.82 -16.40 -13.76
C LEU A 48 -14.22 -16.20 -12.38
N LYS A 49 -13.82 -17.29 -11.73
CA LYS A 49 -13.22 -17.23 -10.42
C LYS A 49 -11.87 -16.50 -10.47
N VAL A 50 -11.10 -16.69 -11.53
CA VAL A 50 -9.85 -15.99 -11.71
C VAL A 50 -10.08 -14.47 -11.69
N VAL A 51 -11.08 -13.99 -12.42
CA VAL A 51 -11.41 -12.57 -12.47
C VAL A 51 -11.85 -12.09 -11.09
N TYR A 52 -12.70 -12.86 -10.43
CA TYR A 52 -13.18 -12.53 -9.09
C TYR A 52 -12.00 -12.38 -8.11
N GLU A 53 -11.03 -13.29 -8.18
CA GLU A 53 -9.86 -13.23 -7.31
C GLU A 53 -9.00 -12.01 -7.59
N TYR A 54 -8.89 -11.60 -8.84
CA TYR A 54 -8.17 -10.36 -9.17
C TYR A 54 -8.82 -9.15 -8.52
N PHE A 55 -10.15 -9.04 -8.63
CA PHE A 55 -10.87 -7.93 -8.01
C PHE A 55 -10.74 -7.95 -6.50
N LYS A 56 -10.89 -9.11 -5.91
CA LYS A 56 -10.78 -9.25 -4.47
C LYS A 56 -9.40 -8.87 -3.98
N LYS A 57 -8.37 -9.35 -4.66
CA LYS A 57 -7.00 -9.06 -4.28
C LYS A 57 -6.70 -7.56 -4.40
N ALA A 58 -7.16 -6.93 -5.47
CA ALA A 58 -6.95 -5.49 -5.64
C ALA A 58 -7.63 -4.70 -4.51
N ALA A 59 -8.85 -5.07 -4.17
CA ALA A 59 -9.57 -4.40 -3.09
C ALA A 59 -8.86 -4.57 -1.75
N ASP A 60 -8.44 -5.80 -1.45
CA ASP A 60 -7.74 -6.09 -0.20
C ASP A 60 -6.42 -5.32 -0.12
N LEU A 61 -5.66 -5.27 -1.21
CA LEU A 61 -4.40 -4.54 -1.24
C LEU A 61 -4.60 -3.05 -1.06
N ASN A 62 -5.67 -2.49 -1.63
CA ASN A 62 -5.99 -1.08 -1.42
C ASN A 62 -6.31 -0.78 0.03
N VAL A 63 -7.06 -1.67 0.69
CA VAL A 63 -7.36 -1.51 2.12
C VAL A 63 -6.07 -1.54 2.93
N GLN A 64 -5.20 -2.51 2.64
CA GLN A 64 -3.91 -2.61 3.34
C GLN A 64 -3.08 -1.34 3.14
N ARG A 65 -3.03 -0.85 1.90
CA ARG A 65 -2.26 0.33 1.58
C ARG A 65 -2.74 1.53 2.36
N GLN A 66 -4.06 1.72 2.42
CA GLN A 66 -4.62 2.85 3.16
C GLN A 66 -4.33 2.75 4.65
N ALA A 67 -4.46 1.56 5.21
CA ALA A 67 -4.15 1.35 6.63
C ALA A 67 -2.69 1.69 6.93
N LEU A 68 -1.78 1.27 6.05
CA LEU A 68 -0.36 1.54 6.25
C LEU A 68 -0.04 3.03 6.12
N ILE A 69 -0.70 3.72 5.20
CA ILE A 69 -0.50 5.16 5.04
C ILE A 69 -0.97 5.90 6.29
N LEU A 70 -2.12 5.51 6.84
CA LEU A 70 -2.62 6.12 8.07
C LEU A 70 -1.66 5.87 9.23
N GLU A 71 -1.12 4.66 9.33
CA GLU A 71 -0.12 4.36 10.36
C GLU A 71 1.13 5.22 10.19
N LEU A 72 1.59 5.37 8.95
CA LEU A 72 2.76 6.19 8.67
C LEU A 72 2.51 7.64 9.05
N ASP A 73 1.35 8.18 8.69
CA ASP A 73 1.00 9.55 9.03
C ASP A 73 1.01 9.76 10.54
N LYS A 74 0.44 8.82 11.28
CA LYS A 74 0.43 8.88 12.73
C LYS A 74 1.85 8.88 13.29
N LYS A 75 2.69 8.01 12.76
CA LYS A 75 4.07 7.89 13.22
C LYS A 75 4.85 9.19 12.97
N ILE A 76 4.65 9.79 11.81
CA ILE A 76 5.30 11.04 11.47
C ILE A 76 4.85 12.15 12.42
N ILE A 77 3.55 12.22 12.69
CA ILE A 77 3.02 13.22 13.63
C ILE A 77 3.62 13.02 15.01
N GLU A 78 3.75 11.79 15.47
CA GLU A 78 4.37 11.48 16.77
C GLU A 78 5.80 11.99 16.84
N VAL A 79 6.57 11.74 15.78
CA VAL A 79 7.96 12.16 15.75
C VAL A 79 8.07 13.67 15.75
N ILE A 80 7.26 14.36 14.97
CA ILE A 80 7.25 15.81 14.91
C ILE A 80 6.83 16.41 16.26
N SER A 81 5.79 15.83 16.87
CA SER A 81 5.30 16.32 18.15
C SER A 81 6.35 16.18 19.23
N ALA A 82 7.07 15.07 19.25
CA ALA A 82 8.14 14.85 20.19
C ALA A 82 9.26 15.88 20.00
N ALA A 83 9.60 16.16 18.75
CA ALA A 83 10.63 17.14 18.45
C ALA A 83 10.21 18.54 18.87
N ILE A 84 8.96 18.90 18.63
CA ILE A 84 8.46 20.21 19.02
C ILE A 84 8.47 20.38 20.53
N LYS A 85 8.17 19.33 21.26
CA LYS A 85 8.21 19.37 22.73
C LYS A 85 9.62 19.37 23.28
N GLY A 86 10.62 19.22 22.45
CA GLY A 86 12.00 19.17 22.88
C GLY A 86 12.44 17.83 23.41
N GLU A 87 11.63 16.83 23.26
CA GLU A 87 11.98 15.49 23.71
C GLU A 87 12.96 14.87 22.73
N ASN A 88 14.00 14.25 23.27
CA ASN A 88 14.93 13.49 22.47
C ASN A 88 15.76 14.29 21.48
N LEU A 89 15.68 15.58 21.52
CA LEU A 89 16.45 16.37 20.58
C LEU A 89 17.94 16.22 20.79
N ASP A 90 18.33 16.11 22.03
CA ASP A 90 19.72 16.00 22.37
C ASP A 90 20.29 14.65 22.02
N ASN A 91 19.48 13.64 21.98
CA ASN A 91 20.01 12.33 21.65
C ASN A 91 19.81 11.99 20.16
N GLY A 92 19.24 12.90 19.42
CA GLY A 92 19.13 12.75 17.97
C GLY A 92 18.46 11.48 17.55
N SER A 93 17.55 11.02 18.34
CA SER A 93 17.02 9.69 18.14
C SER A 93 16.26 9.54 16.85
N PHE A 94 15.86 10.62 16.25
CA PHE A 94 15.05 10.43 15.09
C PHE A 94 15.79 10.77 13.82
N ILE A 95 16.68 11.67 13.84
CA ILE A 95 17.22 12.01 12.57
C ILE A 95 18.57 12.59 12.70
N GLN A 96 18.67 13.05 12.93
CA GLN A 96 19.39 13.70 13.10
C GLN A 96 19.84 14.23 12.69
N ASP A 97 19.90 14.72 12.72
CA ASP A 97 19.99 15.41 12.61
C ASP A 97 19.76 15.88 12.12
N GLN A 98 19.54 16.03 12.03
CA GLN A 98 19.06 16.60 11.81
C GLN A 98 18.46 17.06 11.90
N HIS A 99 18.32 17.44 12.16
CA HIS A 99 17.51 17.92 12.53
C HIS A 99 16.67 18.37 12.46
N LYS A 100 16.63 18.58 12.43
CA LYS A 100 15.50 18.88 12.40
C LYS A 100 14.90 19.22 11.29
N THR A 101 14.76 19.09 10.65
CA THR A 101 14.28 19.41 9.67
C THR A 101 13.39 18.79 9.01
N TYR A 102 12.91 18.67 8.60
CA TYR A 102 11.94 18.10 7.80
C TYR A 102 11.43 19.02 6.81
#